data_818051cb7a55403a1c32d89c48692170
#
_entry.id   818051cb7a55403a1c32d89c48692170
#
_cell.length_a   1.000
_cell.length_b   1.000
_cell.length_c   1.000
_cell.angle_alpha   90.00
_cell.angle_beta   90.00
_cell.angle_gamma   90.00
#
_symmetry.space_group_name_H-M   'P 1'
#
loop_
_entity.id
_entity.type
_entity.pdbx_description
1 polymer ?
#
loop_
_entity_poly.entity_id
_entity_poly.type
_entity_poly.pdbx_seq_one_letter_code
_entity_poly.pdbx_strand_id
1 'polypeptide(L)'
;MTITWEQVLAFLCEDQTMAITSLLFLAFFAAVALINYALPRVLRPYFLLAASYGFFCYDPVNRPLVWVIAAATVLTWLCGLIIGRVRAKPVRVLALAASVGFGIGILVYYKYWNLLADTVGGSILSHRENLLAPLGLSYFTFAAMSYTIDVYKRRCRVETNLLHYALFVSFFPTLINGPIERYPQMRPQIRKSRRFSYGRCAGGAFRMLWGYTKKMVIADNLSHYVSLVYGDIGSMSGPNLVAATVLFAVQLYMDFSGCCDIALGAARILGYDLIENFQSPFEARTFNDFWRRWHISMTSWFRDYVYFSLGGSRCAPWRHYLNIVIVFVCSGLWHGADWRYLAWGLFTGLLAAFGVMTAKLRKKINCYNPLYRMGWFKVFWQCLFTNALFCLTLVFFASAIYNTDPFAVYGSLLQGWDGLAGSWAQVSNLIYSSGIDGRLPVVLLFGCFVVFAAEHKGRSVARWIRQQVWPLRWTLYYGMAAAILFFAAFGQSAFIYQQY
;
A
#
# COMPACT_ATOMS: atom_id res chain seq x y z
N MET A 1 -38.99 3.00 -5.90
CA MET A 1 -38.14 4.09 -6.45
C MET A 1 -37.59 3.62 -7.79
N THR A 2 -38.10 4.15 -8.89
CA THR A 2 -37.52 3.85 -10.23
C THR A 2 -36.31 4.75 -10.44
N ILE A 3 -35.14 4.15 -10.41
CA ILE A 3 -33.92 4.86 -10.74
C ILE A 3 -33.93 5.17 -12.23
N THR A 4 -33.92 6.44 -12.61
CA THR A 4 -33.87 6.86 -14.02
C THR A 4 -32.44 6.74 -14.56
N TRP A 5 -32.33 6.52 -15.89
CA TRP A 5 -31.02 6.47 -16.56
C TRP A 5 -30.20 7.77 -16.35
N GLU A 6 -30.86 8.91 -16.23
CA GLU A 6 -30.21 10.19 -15.93
C GLU A 6 -29.59 10.21 -14.53
N GLN A 7 -30.25 9.61 -13.54
CA GLN A 7 -29.70 9.47 -12.18
C GLN A 7 -28.50 8.50 -12.16
N VAL A 8 -28.54 7.44 -12.96
CA VAL A 8 -27.41 6.52 -13.12
C VAL A 8 -26.25 7.22 -13.85
N LEU A 9 -26.53 7.99 -14.88
CA LEU A 9 -25.51 8.77 -15.60
C LEU A 9 -24.95 9.90 -14.73
N ALA A 10 -25.78 10.63 -13.98
CA ALA A 10 -25.32 11.64 -13.03
C ALA A 10 -24.42 11.03 -11.96
N PHE A 11 -24.81 9.90 -11.36
CA PHE A 11 -24.00 9.16 -10.39
C PHE A 11 -22.68 8.64 -10.99
N LEU A 12 -22.66 8.24 -12.27
CA LEU A 12 -21.45 7.83 -12.98
C LEU A 12 -20.56 9.02 -13.38
N CYS A 13 -21.14 10.22 -13.51
CA CYS A 13 -20.41 11.43 -13.92
C CYS A 13 -20.03 12.35 -12.75
N GLU A 14 -20.59 12.15 -11.56
CA GLU A 14 -20.28 12.97 -10.37
C GLU A 14 -18.85 12.75 -9.87
N ASP A 15 -18.29 11.56 -10.04
CA ASP A 15 -16.87 11.28 -9.71
C ASP A 15 -15.98 11.72 -10.86
N GLN A 16 -15.37 12.90 -10.75
CA GLN A 16 -14.36 13.39 -11.72
C GLN A 16 -13.08 12.54 -11.72
N THR A 17 -12.90 11.64 -10.75
CA THR A 17 -11.74 10.75 -10.63
C THR A 17 -12.15 9.28 -10.79
N MET A 18 -11.38 8.51 -11.57
CA MET A 18 -11.61 7.07 -11.74
C MET A 18 -11.00 6.29 -10.56
N ALA A 19 -11.59 6.44 -9.36
CA ALA A 19 -11.16 5.67 -8.19
C ALA A 19 -11.37 4.16 -8.43
N ILE A 20 -10.47 3.31 -7.94
CA ILE A 20 -10.56 1.85 -8.12
C ILE A 20 -11.81 1.23 -7.46
N THR A 21 -12.46 1.95 -6.57
CA THR A 21 -13.70 1.57 -5.89
C THR A 21 -14.97 2.08 -6.61
N SER A 22 -14.81 2.90 -7.66
CA SER A 22 -15.95 3.47 -8.40
C SER A 22 -16.55 2.47 -9.39
N LEU A 23 -17.84 2.62 -9.65
CA LEU A 23 -18.53 1.87 -10.72
C LEU A 23 -17.94 2.18 -12.10
N LEU A 24 -17.47 3.41 -12.29
CA LEU A 24 -16.81 3.82 -13.53
C LEU A 24 -15.53 3.01 -13.77
N PHE A 25 -14.71 2.78 -12.73
CA PHE A 25 -13.55 1.89 -12.83
C PHE A 25 -13.96 0.46 -13.20
N LEU A 26 -15.02 -0.08 -12.60
CA LEU A 26 -15.52 -1.42 -12.93
C LEU A 26 -15.97 -1.52 -14.38
N ALA A 27 -16.69 -0.51 -14.90
CA ALA A 27 -17.11 -0.45 -16.30
C ALA A 27 -15.91 -0.33 -17.24
N PHE A 28 -14.98 0.58 -16.96
CA PHE A 28 -13.70 0.71 -17.68
C PHE A 28 -12.93 -0.60 -17.69
N PHE A 29 -12.75 -1.22 -16.53
CA PHE A 29 -12.01 -2.47 -16.38
C PHE A 29 -12.68 -3.62 -17.16
N ALA A 30 -14.01 -3.74 -17.10
CA ALA A 30 -14.76 -4.75 -17.84
C ALA A 30 -14.57 -4.56 -19.35
N ALA A 31 -14.69 -3.34 -19.87
CA ALA A 31 -14.43 -3.02 -21.27
C ALA A 31 -12.99 -3.37 -21.69
N VAL A 32 -12.00 -2.96 -20.89
CA VAL A 32 -10.59 -3.29 -21.13
C VAL A 32 -10.35 -4.80 -21.15
N ALA A 33 -10.92 -5.55 -20.21
CA ALA A 33 -10.77 -7.00 -20.14
C ALA A 33 -11.38 -7.71 -21.37
N LEU A 34 -12.59 -7.30 -21.78
CA LEU A 34 -13.27 -7.85 -22.98
C LEU A 34 -12.46 -7.58 -24.24
N ILE A 35 -12.07 -6.33 -24.49
CA ILE A 35 -11.29 -5.95 -25.67
C ILE A 35 -9.92 -6.64 -25.66
N ASN A 36 -9.26 -6.72 -24.50
CA ASN A 36 -7.97 -7.39 -24.36
C ASN A 36 -8.02 -8.85 -24.85
N TYR A 37 -9.10 -9.58 -24.55
CA TYR A 37 -9.23 -10.95 -24.99
C TYR A 37 -9.78 -11.10 -26.43
N ALA A 38 -10.51 -10.12 -26.95
CA ALA A 38 -10.91 -10.07 -28.33
C ALA A 38 -9.74 -9.82 -29.28
N LEU A 39 -8.72 -9.09 -28.84
CA LEU A 39 -7.53 -8.76 -29.63
C LEU A 39 -6.57 -9.95 -29.79
N PRO A 40 -5.85 -10.05 -30.96
CA PRO A 40 -4.70 -10.92 -31.13
C PRO A 40 -3.66 -10.67 -30.04
N ARG A 41 -2.99 -11.75 -29.55
CA ARG A 41 -2.06 -11.66 -28.43
C ARG A 41 -0.92 -10.67 -28.62
N VAL A 42 -0.47 -10.49 -29.85
CA VAL A 42 0.61 -9.55 -30.20
C VAL A 42 0.20 -8.12 -29.94
N LEU A 43 -1.08 -7.77 -30.13
CA LEU A 43 -1.61 -6.41 -29.96
C LEU A 43 -1.97 -6.07 -28.50
N ARG A 44 -2.17 -7.08 -27.65
CA ARG A 44 -2.61 -6.89 -26.24
C ARG A 44 -1.71 -5.95 -25.42
N PRO A 45 -0.37 -6.09 -25.44
CA PRO A 45 0.49 -5.18 -24.69
C PRO A 45 0.33 -3.71 -25.13
N TYR A 46 0.15 -3.46 -26.41
CA TYR A 46 -0.03 -2.11 -26.95
C TYR A 46 -1.39 -1.52 -26.58
N PHE A 47 -2.44 -2.36 -26.64
CA PHE A 47 -3.77 -1.97 -26.18
C PHE A 47 -3.77 -1.66 -24.68
N LEU A 48 -3.16 -2.50 -23.85
CA LEU A 48 -3.07 -2.27 -22.42
C LEU A 48 -2.23 -1.02 -22.08
N LEU A 49 -1.22 -0.71 -22.90
CA LEU A 49 -0.50 0.55 -22.80
C LEU A 49 -1.43 1.74 -23.07
N ALA A 50 -2.19 1.71 -24.15
CA ALA A 50 -3.15 2.76 -24.48
C ALA A 50 -4.22 2.90 -23.36
N ALA A 51 -4.76 1.79 -22.85
CA ALA A 51 -5.70 1.78 -21.75
C ALA A 51 -5.09 2.37 -20.45
N SER A 52 -3.81 2.09 -20.17
CA SER A 52 -3.11 2.64 -18.99
C SER A 52 -2.92 4.14 -19.10
N TYR A 53 -2.55 4.66 -20.24
CA TYR A 53 -2.47 6.11 -20.45
C TYR A 53 -3.86 6.76 -20.47
N GLY A 54 -4.87 6.10 -21.04
CA GLY A 54 -6.27 6.54 -20.99
C GLY A 54 -6.78 6.66 -19.55
N PHE A 55 -6.48 5.66 -18.72
CA PHE A 55 -6.79 5.68 -17.28
C PHE A 55 -6.08 6.85 -16.57
N PHE A 56 -4.79 7.06 -16.83
CA PHE A 56 -4.02 8.16 -16.24
C PHE A 56 -4.56 9.53 -16.66
N CYS A 57 -4.91 9.72 -17.92
CA CYS A 57 -5.40 10.98 -18.48
C CYS A 57 -6.89 11.24 -18.24
N TYR A 58 -7.62 10.25 -17.68
CA TYR A 58 -9.04 10.42 -17.41
C TYR A 58 -9.29 11.55 -16.41
N ASP A 59 -8.51 11.58 -15.34
CA ASP A 59 -8.53 12.66 -14.37
C ASP A 59 -7.96 13.94 -15.00
N PRO A 60 -8.73 15.05 -15.03
CA PRO A 60 -8.28 16.33 -15.56
C PRO A 60 -6.97 16.84 -14.93
N VAL A 61 -6.74 16.59 -13.64
CA VAL A 61 -5.54 16.97 -12.91
C VAL A 61 -4.30 16.22 -13.44
N ASN A 62 -4.44 14.96 -13.77
CA ASN A 62 -3.33 14.13 -14.26
C ASN A 62 -3.05 14.33 -15.75
N ARG A 63 -4.01 14.85 -16.52
CA ARG A 63 -3.88 15.04 -17.97
C ARG A 63 -2.66 15.86 -18.38
N PRO A 64 -2.39 17.03 -17.82
CA PRO A 64 -1.16 17.79 -18.12
C PRO A 64 0.11 17.11 -17.58
N LEU A 65 -0.01 16.22 -16.59
CA LEU A 65 1.13 15.55 -15.95
C LEU A 65 1.56 14.26 -16.66
N VAL A 66 0.86 13.87 -17.75
CA VAL A 66 1.21 12.69 -18.56
C VAL A 66 2.64 12.76 -19.10
N TRP A 67 3.15 13.97 -19.34
CA TRP A 67 4.53 14.15 -19.79
C TRP A 67 5.58 13.76 -18.76
N VAL A 68 5.25 13.80 -17.48
CA VAL A 68 6.16 13.39 -16.39
C VAL A 68 6.41 11.89 -16.45
N ILE A 69 5.34 11.08 -16.54
CA ILE A 69 5.47 9.63 -16.65
C ILE A 69 6.09 9.23 -18.01
N ALA A 70 5.77 9.95 -19.10
CA ALA A 70 6.37 9.72 -20.40
C ALA A 70 7.87 10.04 -20.39
N ALA A 71 8.28 11.18 -19.83
CA ALA A 71 9.69 11.57 -19.70
C ALA A 71 10.46 10.59 -18.81
N ALA A 72 9.89 10.18 -17.67
CA ALA A 72 10.50 9.16 -16.81
C ALA A 72 10.69 7.84 -17.56
N THR A 73 9.70 7.42 -18.33
CA THR A 73 9.75 6.20 -19.15
C THR A 73 10.85 6.28 -20.20
N VAL A 74 10.87 7.33 -21.02
CA VAL A 74 11.83 7.47 -22.12
C VAL A 74 13.26 7.60 -21.58
N LEU A 75 13.47 8.46 -20.56
CA LEU A 75 14.80 8.69 -20.00
C LEU A 75 15.36 7.42 -19.36
N THR A 76 14.59 6.72 -18.53
CA THR A 76 15.08 5.51 -17.88
C THR A 76 15.27 4.35 -18.85
N TRP A 77 14.45 4.28 -19.91
CA TRP A 77 14.66 3.32 -21.02
C TRP A 77 15.96 3.60 -21.78
N LEU A 78 16.22 4.86 -22.17
CA LEU A 78 17.47 5.27 -22.83
C LEU A 78 18.68 4.99 -21.94
N CYS A 79 18.62 5.35 -20.67
CA CYS A 79 19.67 5.01 -19.70
C CYS A 79 19.91 3.51 -19.62
N GLY A 80 18.82 2.71 -19.61
CA GLY A 80 18.91 1.24 -19.66
C GLY A 80 19.58 0.72 -20.90
N LEU A 81 19.31 1.28 -22.08
CA LEU A 81 19.97 0.96 -23.35
C LEU A 81 21.47 1.29 -23.30
N ILE A 82 21.83 2.48 -22.80
CA ILE A 82 23.23 2.90 -22.67
C ILE A 82 23.98 1.96 -21.71
N ILE A 83 23.42 1.70 -20.51
CA ILE A 83 24.01 0.82 -19.51
C ILE A 83 24.24 -0.59 -20.05
N GLY A 84 23.33 -1.10 -20.86
CA GLY A 84 23.42 -2.47 -21.38
C GLY A 84 24.28 -2.65 -22.61
N ARG A 85 24.47 -1.61 -23.44
CA ARG A 85 25.23 -1.69 -24.69
C ARG A 85 26.63 -1.14 -24.61
N VAL A 86 26.85 -0.09 -23.80
CA VAL A 86 28.15 0.57 -23.68
C VAL A 86 29.07 -0.20 -22.75
N ARG A 87 30.33 -0.44 -23.17
CA ARG A 87 31.35 -1.13 -22.35
C ARG A 87 32.04 -0.21 -21.36
N ALA A 88 32.17 1.09 -21.68
CA ALA A 88 32.84 2.07 -20.85
C ALA A 88 32.14 2.26 -19.51
N LYS A 89 32.82 1.90 -18.42
CA LYS A 89 32.27 1.98 -17.05
C LYS A 89 31.82 3.41 -16.66
N PRO A 90 32.60 4.49 -16.95
CA PRO A 90 32.17 5.85 -16.60
C PRO A 90 30.83 6.22 -17.25
N VAL A 91 30.62 5.90 -18.53
CA VAL A 91 29.37 6.19 -19.24
C VAL A 91 28.18 5.43 -18.63
N ARG A 92 28.39 4.18 -18.23
CA ARG A 92 27.37 3.37 -17.55
C ARG A 92 27.01 3.94 -16.19
N VAL A 93 28.01 4.42 -15.43
CA VAL A 93 27.78 5.07 -14.12
C VAL A 93 27.05 6.38 -14.30
N LEU A 94 27.44 7.19 -15.29
CA LEU A 94 26.76 8.46 -15.60
C LEU A 94 25.29 8.24 -16.00
N ALA A 95 25.00 7.25 -16.86
CA ALA A 95 23.65 6.92 -17.25
C ALA A 95 22.80 6.43 -16.05
N LEU A 96 23.40 5.62 -15.15
CA LEU A 96 22.74 5.21 -13.92
C LEU A 96 22.46 6.42 -13.01
N ALA A 97 23.45 7.29 -12.81
CA ALA A 97 23.32 8.50 -12.00
C ALA A 97 22.23 9.44 -12.56
N ALA A 98 22.18 9.61 -13.89
CA ALA A 98 21.15 10.40 -14.56
C ALA A 98 19.75 9.81 -14.33
N SER A 99 19.58 8.49 -14.46
CA SER A 99 18.30 7.82 -14.22
C SER A 99 17.83 7.96 -12.77
N VAL A 100 18.71 7.67 -11.80
CA VAL A 100 18.39 7.74 -10.37
C VAL A 100 18.20 9.20 -9.94
N GLY A 101 19.08 10.10 -10.40
CA GLY A 101 19.00 11.53 -10.11
C GLY A 101 17.72 12.16 -10.66
N PHE A 102 17.30 11.80 -11.87
CA PHE A 102 16.01 12.24 -12.41
C PHE A 102 14.84 11.71 -11.57
N GLY A 103 14.84 10.41 -11.22
CA GLY A 103 13.78 9.83 -10.38
C GLY A 103 13.69 10.49 -9.00
N ILE A 104 14.81 10.75 -8.35
CA ILE A 104 14.84 11.51 -7.08
C ILE A 104 14.40 12.95 -7.32
N GLY A 105 14.86 13.59 -8.40
CA GLY A 105 14.54 14.98 -8.74
C GLY A 105 13.04 15.22 -8.91
N ILE A 106 12.33 14.35 -9.63
CA ILE A 106 10.87 14.47 -9.78
C ILE A 106 10.13 14.23 -8.47
N LEU A 107 10.61 13.31 -7.61
CA LEU A 107 10.04 13.12 -6.27
C LEU A 107 10.26 14.35 -5.40
N VAL A 108 11.47 14.92 -5.39
CA VAL A 108 11.77 16.14 -4.65
C VAL A 108 10.91 17.29 -5.14
N TYR A 109 10.79 17.47 -6.44
CA TYR A 109 10.02 18.56 -7.02
C TYR A 109 8.52 18.45 -6.71
N TYR A 110 7.87 17.30 -6.97
CA TYR A 110 6.42 17.17 -6.84
C TYR A 110 5.96 16.84 -5.42
N LYS A 111 6.79 16.20 -4.61
CA LYS A 111 6.38 15.72 -3.29
C LYS A 111 7.00 16.48 -2.14
N TYR A 112 8.29 16.86 -2.24
CA TYR A 112 9.02 17.42 -1.11
C TYR A 112 9.32 18.91 -1.23
N TRP A 113 8.97 19.55 -2.35
CA TRP A 113 9.28 20.96 -2.58
C TRP A 113 8.75 21.86 -1.47
N ASN A 114 7.47 21.72 -1.12
CA ASN A 114 6.85 22.55 -0.10
C ASN A 114 7.40 22.28 1.29
N LEU A 115 7.66 21.03 1.65
CA LEU A 115 8.35 20.69 2.91
C LEU A 115 9.73 21.36 3.00
N LEU A 116 10.49 21.37 1.91
CA LEU A 116 11.80 22.04 1.85
C LEU A 116 11.64 23.56 1.95
N ALA A 117 10.69 24.14 1.23
CA ALA A 117 10.41 25.57 1.27
C ALA A 117 10.03 26.04 2.68
N ASP A 118 9.17 25.30 3.37
CA ASP A 118 8.75 25.59 4.75
C ASP A 118 9.90 25.41 5.74
N THR A 119 10.83 24.50 5.47
CA THR A 119 11.98 24.22 6.36
C THR A 119 13.10 25.24 6.20
N VAL A 120 13.43 25.65 4.97
CA VAL A 120 14.56 26.57 4.68
C VAL A 120 14.14 28.02 4.83
N GLY A 121 12.84 28.30 4.88
CA GLY A 121 12.26 29.65 4.94
C GLY A 121 12.01 30.23 3.56
N GLY A 122 10.88 30.92 3.42
CA GLY A 122 10.35 31.42 2.15
C GLY A 122 11.20 32.46 1.40
N SER A 123 12.29 32.92 2.00
CA SER A 123 13.26 33.83 1.34
C SER A 123 14.17 33.10 0.34
N ILE A 124 14.39 31.78 0.50
CA ILE A 124 15.27 30.97 -0.38
C ILE A 124 14.46 30.14 -1.35
N LEU A 125 13.37 29.53 -0.89
CA LEU A 125 12.47 28.67 -1.67
C LEU A 125 11.03 29.11 -1.42
N SER A 126 10.32 29.57 -2.46
CA SER A 126 8.91 29.92 -2.34
C SER A 126 8.02 28.70 -2.30
N HIS A 127 7.05 28.69 -1.38
CA HIS A 127 5.96 27.71 -1.35
C HIS A 127 5.15 27.76 -2.65
N ARG A 128 4.71 26.62 -3.16
CA ARG A 128 3.92 26.47 -4.39
C ARG A 128 2.55 25.88 -4.06
N GLU A 129 1.51 26.72 -4.06
CA GLU A 129 0.15 26.33 -3.67
C GLU A 129 -0.50 25.28 -4.59
N ASN A 130 -0.12 25.25 -5.89
CA ASN A 130 -0.76 24.40 -6.90
C ASN A 130 0.16 23.27 -7.42
N LEU A 131 1.10 22.81 -6.61
CA LEU A 131 2.00 21.74 -7.02
C LEU A 131 1.34 20.37 -6.80
N LEU A 132 0.62 19.88 -7.81
CA LEU A 132 -0.04 18.59 -7.76
C LEU A 132 0.90 17.49 -8.26
N ALA A 133 1.01 16.40 -7.50
CA ALA A 133 1.82 15.25 -7.89
C ALA A 133 1.06 14.35 -8.89
N PRO A 134 1.74 13.84 -9.95
CA PRO A 134 1.12 12.87 -10.87
C PRO A 134 0.66 11.59 -10.14
N LEU A 135 -0.44 11.03 -10.60
CA LEU A 135 -0.95 9.75 -10.11
C LEU A 135 0.14 8.67 -10.16
N GLY A 136 0.35 7.98 -9.04
CA GLY A 136 1.31 6.89 -8.94
C GLY A 136 2.78 7.33 -9.01
N LEU A 137 3.09 8.63 -8.80
CA LEU A 137 4.45 9.19 -8.90
C LEU A 137 5.51 8.32 -8.23
N SER A 138 5.31 7.98 -6.97
CA SER A 138 6.26 7.17 -6.19
C SER A 138 6.39 5.74 -6.74
N TYR A 139 5.28 5.15 -7.21
CA TYR A 139 5.25 3.78 -7.71
C TYR A 139 5.96 3.64 -9.05
N PHE A 140 5.60 4.46 -10.05
CA PHE A 140 6.24 4.37 -11.36
C PHE A 140 7.71 4.80 -11.33
N THR A 141 8.06 5.77 -10.48
CA THR A 141 9.45 6.21 -10.32
C THR A 141 10.32 5.09 -9.73
N PHE A 142 9.85 4.40 -8.69
CA PHE A 142 10.56 3.27 -8.09
C PHE A 142 10.67 2.08 -9.04
N ALA A 143 9.61 1.79 -9.81
CA ALA A 143 9.65 0.76 -10.85
C ALA A 143 10.70 1.09 -11.92
N ALA A 144 10.72 2.32 -12.43
CA ALA A 144 11.66 2.78 -13.46
C ALA A 144 13.11 2.80 -12.96
N MET A 145 13.37 3.34 -11.74
CA MET A 145 14.70 3.30 -11.14
C MET A 145 15.19 1.87 -10.92
N SER A 146 14.31 0.95 -10.47
CA SER A 146 14.68 -0.44 -10.25
C SER A 146 15.18 -1.11 -11.53
N TYR A 147 14.56 -0.82 -12.67
CA TYR A 147 14.98 -1.36 -13.96
C TYR A 147 16.42 -0.96 -14.32
N THR A 148 16.75 0.32 -14.25
CA THR A 148 18.10 0.81 -14.60
C THR A 148 19.17 0.28 -13.67
N ILE A 149 18.87 0.18 -12.36
CA ILE A 149 19.77 -0.42 -11.36
C ILE A 149 19.97 -1.92 -11.65
N ASP A 150 18.91 -2.66 -11.97
CA ASP A 150 18.98 -4.09 -12.26
C ASP A 150 19.74 -4.39 -13.56
N VAL A 151 19.57 -3.55 -14.60
CA VAL A 151 20.40 -3.61 -15.82
C VAL A 151 21.86 -3.35 -15.50
N TYR A 152 22.17 -2.34 -14.68
CA TYR A 152 23.53 -2.02 -14.26
C TYR A 152 24.18 -3.18 -13.48
N LYS A 153 23.43 -3.76 -12.53
CA LYS A 153 23.84 -4.93 -11.73
C LYS A 153 23.80 -6.26 -12.52
N ARG A 154 23.44 -6.24 -13.80
CA ARG A 154 23.30 -7.42 -14.68
C ARG A 154 22.26 -8.44 -14.19
N ARG A 155 21.28 -8.01 -13.42
CA ARG A 155 20.14 -8.81 -12.95
C ARG A 155 19.01 -8.88 -13.95
N CYS A 156 18.97 -7.92 -14.88
CA CYS A 156 17.98 -7.80 -15.92
C CYS A 156 18.62 -7.63 -17.30
N ARG A 157 18.01 -8.26 -18.32
CA ARG A 157 18.35 -7.98 -19.72
C ARG A 157 17.70 -6.65 -20.16
N VAL A 158 18.43 -5.89 -20.96
CA VAL A 158 17.93 -4.64 -21.55
C VAL A 158 16.66 -4.88 -22.34
N GLU A 159 15.69 -3.99 -22.22
CA GLU A 159 14.51 -3.97 -23.07
C GLU A 159 14.73 -2.99 -24.23
N THR A 160 14.59 -3.52 -25.44
CA THR A 160 14.77 -2.76 -26.67
C THR A 160 13.48 -2.16 -27.20
N ASN A 161 12.34 -2.72 -26.80
CA ASN A 161 11.04 -2.21 -27.20
C ASN A 161 10.55 -1.19 -26.16
N LEU A 162 10.51 0.09 -26.57
CA LEU A 162 10.04 1.19 -25.70
C LEU A 162 8.59 0.98 -25.24
N LEU A 163 7.70 0.48 -26.10
CA LEU A 163 6.27 0.33 -25.75
C LEU A 163 6.05 -0.78 -24.72
N HIS A 164 6.84 -1.87 -24.77
CA HIS A 164 6.82 -2.90 -23.74
C HIS A 164 7.33 -2.37 -22.41
N TYR A 165 8.36 -1.53 -22.43
CA TYR A 165 8.89 -0.89 -21.23
C TYR A 165 7.90 0.16 -20.70
N ALA A 166 7.29 0.94 -21.58
CA ALA A 166 6.26 1.92 -21.20
C ALA A 166 5.07 1.25 -20.49
N LEU A 167 4.60 0.08 -21.01
CA LEU A 167 3.55 -0.68 -20.33
C LEU A 167 3.96 -1.10 -18.92
N PHE A 168 5.22 -1.51 -18.70
CA PHE A 168 5.70 -1.85 -17.37
C PHE A 168 5.64 -0.66 -16.41
N VAL A 169 6.04 0.52 -16.87
CA VAL A 169 6.09 1.74 -16.03
C VAL A 169 4.69 2.28 -15.74
N SER A 170 3.76 2.18 -16.71
CA SER A 170 2.43 2.79 -16.65
C SER A 170 1.28 1.82 -16.43
N PHE A 171 1.53 0.53 -16.14
CA PHE A 171 0.50 -0.49 -16.05
C PHE A 171 -0.57 -0.12 -15.01
N PHE A 172 -1.78 0.25 -15.47
CA PHE A 172 -2.80 0.89 -14.63
C PHE A 172 -3.19 0.09 -13.37
N PRO A 173 -3.21 -1.27 -13.34
CA PRO A 173 -3.54 -1.97 -12.11
C PRO A 173 -2.50 -1.75 -10.98
N THR A 174 -1.25 -1.38 -11.33
CA THR A 174 -0.20 -1.13 -10.34
C THR A 174 0.01 0.35 -10.03
N LEU A 175 -0.57 1.24 -10.87
CA LEU A 175 -0.24 2.66 -10.85
C LEU A 175 -0.74 3.37 -9.59
N ILE A 176 -1.92 2.97 -9.05
CA ILE A 176 -2.51 3.64 -7.90
C ILE A 176 -1.95 3.05 -6.61
N ASN A 177 -2.20 1.77 -6.35
CA ASN A 177 -1.94 1.13 -5.05
C ASN A 177 -1.48 -0.33 -5.23
N GLY A 178 -1.09 -0.69 -6.43
CA GLY A 178 -0.57 -2.02 -6.71
C GLY A 178 0.84 -2.21 -6.13
N PRO A 179 1.37 -3.43 -6.18
CA PRO A 179 2.74 -3.68 -5.78
C PRO A 179 3.75 -2.98 -6.70
N ILE A 180 4.89 -2.57 -6.13
CA ILE A 180 6.02 -2.02 -6.90
C ILE A 180 6.70 -3.17 -7.64
N GLU A 181 6.34 -3.34 -8.91
CA GLU A 181 6.78 -4.46 -9.74
C GLU A 181 8.25 -4.34 -10.16
N ARG A 182 8.84 -5.50 -10.48
CA ARG A 182 10.19 -5.61 -11.03
C ARG A 182 10.14 -6.00 -12.50
N TYR A 183 10.91 -5.30 -13.34
CA TYR A 183 10.92 -5.58 -14.77
C TYR A 183 11.27 -7.04 -15.13
N PRO A 184 12.24 -7.73 -14.47
CA PRO A 184 12.51 -9.15 -14.73
C PRO A 184 11.31 -10.07 -14.60
N GLN A 185 10.35 -9.77 -13.71
CA GLN A 185 9.14 -10.56 -13.48
C GLN A 185 8.02 -10.22 -14.47
N MET A 186 7.88 -8.95 -14.85
CA MET A 186 6.87 -8.48 -15.80
C MET A 186 7.23 -8.77 -17.27
N ARG A 187 8.52 -8.67 -17.62
CA ARG A 187 9.02 -8.82 -19.00
C ARG A 187 8.53 -10.07 -19.72
N PRO A 188 8.63 -11.29 -19.17
CA PRO A 188 8.15 -12.49 -19.87
C PRO A 188 6.65 -12.48 -20.08
N GLN A 189 5.89 -11.86 -19.19
CA GLN A 189 4.44 -11.76 -19.28
C GLN A 189 3.99 -10.74 -20.34
N ILE A 190 4.68 -9.61 -20.44
CA ILE A 190 4.44 -8.59 -21.48
C ILE A 190 4.75 -9.18 -22.87
N ARG A 191 5.88 -9.88 -23.02
CA ARG A 191 6.31 -10.44 -24.30
C ARG A 191 5.47 -11.63 -24.77
N LYS A 192 4.88 -12.37 -23.84
CA LYS A 192 4.08 -13.57 -24.14
C LYS A 192 2.72 -13.48 -23.44
N SER A 193 1.82 -12.70 -24.03
CA SER A 193 0.45 -12.56 -23.53
C SER A 193 -0.25 -13.92 -23.43
N ARG A 194 -0.91 -14.14 -22.30
CA ARG A 194 -1.57 -15.43 -21.98
C ARG A 194 -2.88 -15.60 -22.72
N ARG A 195 -3.27 -16.86 -22.95
CA ARG A 195 -4.61 -17.21 -23.43
C ARG A 195 -5.65 -16.93 -22.34
N PHE A 196 -6.89 -16.71 -22.78
CA PHE A 196 -8.03 -16.67 -21.86
C PHE A 196 -8.10 -17.99 -21.06
N SER A 197 -8.39 -17.85 -19.78
CA SER A 197 -8.60 -18.99 -18.89
C SER A 197 -9.69 -18.62 -17.89
N TYR A 198 -10.82 -19.29 -17.96
CA TYR A 198 -11.94 -19.09 -17.05
C TYR A 198 -11.50 -19.15 -15.57
N GLY A 199 -10.68 -20.16 -15.21
CA GLY A 199 -10.22 -20.32 -13.84
C GLY A 199 -9.32 -19.18 -13.33
N ARG A 200 -8.56 -18.52 -14.23
CA ARG A 200 -7.79 -17.32 -13.88
C ARG A 200 -8.70 -16.12 -13.70
N CYS A 201 -9.63 -15.90 -14.63
CA CYS A 201 -10.56 -14.77 -14.57
C CYS A 201 -11.49 -14.88 -13.36
N ALA A 202 -12.09 -16.03 -13.12
CA ALA A 202 -12.91 -16.27 -11.93
C ALA A 202 -12.13 -16.07 -10.63
N GLY A 203 -10.87 -16.55 -10.59
CA GLY A 203 -10.01 -16.33 -9.42
C GLY A 203 -9.58 -14.88 -9.23
N GLY A 204 -9.41 -14.14 -10.34
CA GLY A 204 -9.12 -12.71 -10.30
C GLY A 204 -10.35 -11.89 -9.86
N ALA A 205 -11.52 -12.18 -10.42
CA ALA A 205 -12.77 -11.52 -10.03
C ALA A 205 -13.10 -11.74 -8.56
N PHE A 206 -12.94 -12.98 -8.08
CA PHE A 206 -13.09 -13.27 -6.66
C PHE A 206 -12.10 -12.46 -5.80
N ARG A 207 -10.84 -12.34 -6.24
CA ARG A 207 -9.84 -11.56 -5.51
C ARG A 207 -10.20 -10.08 -5.46
N MET A 208 -10.75 -9.52 -6.55
CA MET A 208 -11.29 -8.16 -6.54
C MET A 208 -12.43 -8.02 -5.55
N LEU A 209 -13.41 -8.93 -5.56
CA LEU A 209 -14.53 -8.93 -4.61
C LEU A 209 -14.06 -8.97 -3.16
N TRP A 210 -13.05 -9.80 -2.86
CA TRP A 210 -12.41 -9.84 -1.54
C TRP A 210 -11.76 -8.50 -1.18
N GLY A 211 -11.05 -7.89 -2.12
CA GLY A 211 -10.45 -6.57 -1.96
C GLY A 211 -11.48 -5.48 -1.70
N TYR A 212 -12.58 -5.46 -2.46
CA TYR A 212 -13.70 -4.53 -2.24
C TYR A 212 -14.33 -4.70 -0.86
N THR A 213 -14.52 -5.94 -0.41
CA THR A 213 -15.06 -6.21 0.93
C THR A 213 -14.13 -5.65 2.02
N LYS A 214 -12.82 -5.87 1.92
CA LYS A 214 -11.85 -5.31 2.87
C LYS A 214 -11.84 -3.78 2.85
N LYS A 215 -11.80 -3.18 1.66
CA LYS A 215 -11.72 -1.72 1.51
C LYS A 215 -13.03 -1.05 1.91
N MET A 216 -14.15 -1.36 1.23
CA MET A 216 -15.37 -0.59 1.31
C MET A 216 -16.24 -0.94 2.53
N VAL A 217 -16.20 -2.20 2.99
CA VAL A 217 -17.02 -2.63 4.14
C VAL A 217 -16.26 -2.48 5.45
N ILE A 218 -14.95 -2.78 5.48
CA ILE A 218 -14.22 -2.79 6.74
C ILE A 218 -13.41 -1.50 6.91
N ALA A 219 -12.49 -1.20 5.99
CA ALA A 219 -11.56 -0.10 6.17
C ALA A 219 -12.24 1.27 6.20
N ASP A 220 -13.14 1.55 5.26
CA ASP A 220 -13.78 2.85 5.14
C ASP A 220 -14.72 3.14 6.31
N ASN A 221 -15.42 2.12 6.81
CA ASN A 221 -16.22 2.26 8.02
C ASN A 221 -15.40 2.42 9.30
N LEU A 222 -14.25 1.73 9.42
CA LEU A 222 -13.32 1.94 10.52
C LEU A 222 -12.70 3.34 10.49
N SER A 223 -12.45 3.89 9.28
CA SER A 223 -11.86 5.22 9.15
C SER A 223 -12.72 6.30 9.78
N HIS A 224 -14.03 6.14 9.70
CA HIS A 224 -14.96 7.10 10.29
C HIS A 224 -14.82 7.17 11.83
N TYR A 225 -14.78 6.03 12.50
CA TYR A 225 -14.55 5.99 13.94
C TYR A 225 -13.16 6.53 14.33
N VAL A 226 -12.11 6.11 13.61
CA VAL A 226 -10.74 6.56 13.91
C VAL A 226 -10.61 8.08 13.72
N SER A 227 -11.22 8.63 12.68
CA SER A 227 -11.19 10.08 12.43
C SER A 227 -11.89 10.89 13.52
N LEU A 228 -13.00 10.38 14.06
CA LEU A 228 -13.68 11.03 15.19
C LEU A 228 -12.81 11.10 16.45
N VAL A 229 -12.14 10.00 16.79
CA VAL A 229 -11.30 9.93 17.98
C VAL A 229 -10.01 10.75 17.82
N TYR A 230 -9.34 10.64 16.66
CA TYR A 230 -8.12 11.42 16.41
C TYR A 230 -8.40 12.90 16.12
N GLY A 231 -9.63 13.26 15.72
CA GLY A 231 -10.06 14.64 15.48
C GLY A 231 -10.23 15.47 16.78
N ASP A 232 -10.46 14.80 17.92
CA ASP A 232 -10.63 15.47 19.22
C ASP A 232 -9.94 14.70 20.34
N ILE A 233 -8.61 14.67 20.30
CA ILE A 233 -7.77 13.95 21.28
C ILE A 233 -7.99 14.46 22.70
N GLY A 234 -8.25 15.77 22.86
CA GLY A 234 -8.37 16.41 24.15
C GLY A 234 -9.56 15.95 24.98
N SER A 235 -10.65 15.54 24.32
CA SER A 235 -11.85 15.04 24.99
C SER A 235 -11.83 13.52 25.22
N MET A 236 -10.87 12.78 24.58
CA MET A 236 -10.86 11.33 24.57
C MET A 236 -10.09 10.75 25.76
N SER A 237 -10.64 9.70 26.38
CA SER A 237 -9.94 8.88 27.38
C SER A 237 -8.85 8.01 26.75
N GLY A 238 -7.81 7.67 27.51
CA GLY A 238 -6.72 6.79 27.07
C GLY A 238 -7.19 5.45 26.52
N PRO A 239 -8.13 4.73 27.15
CA PRO A 239 -8.72 3.51 26.57
C PRO A 239 -9.28 3.69 25.17
N ASN A 240 -9.95 4.82 24.89
CA ASN A 240 -10.52 5.11 23.57
C ASN A 240 -9.43 5.38 22.54
N LEU A 241 -8.37 6.11 22.90
CA LEU A 241 -7.22 6.34 22.05
C LEU A 241 -6.44 5.06 21.74
N VAL A 242 -6.28 4.16 22.74
CA VAL A 242 -5.69 2.83 22.52
C VAL A 242 -6.54 2.03 21.53
N ALA A 243 -7.86 1.99 21.74
CA ALA A 243 -8.77 1.30 20.83
C ALA A 243 -8.70 1.88 19.41
N ALA A 244 -8.74 3.22 19.25
CA ALA A 244 -8.63 3.89 17.98
C ALA A 244 -7.29 3.60 17.28
N THR A 245 -6.18 3.56 18.01
CA THR A 245 -4.85 3.24 17.47
C THR A 245 -4.78 1.79 16.97
N VAL A 246 -5.37 0.84 17.72
CA VAL A 246 -5.47 -0.57 17.27
C VAL A 246 -6.38 -0.68 16.06
N LEU A 247 -7.53 0.00 16.06
CA LEU A 247 -8.45 0.01 14.93
C LEU A 247 -7.84 0.70 13.70
N PHE A 248 -7.01 1.72 13.89
CA PHE A 248 -6.24 2.34 12.81
C PHE A 248 -5.25 1.34 12.18
N ALA A 249 -4.58 0.50 12.97
CA ALA A 249 -3.72 -0.55 12.42
C ALA A 249 -4.51 -1.55 11.56
N VAL A 250 -5.72 -1.94 12.01
CA VAL A 250 -6.63 -2.81 11.24
C VAL A 250 -7.14 -2.10 9.99
N GLN A 251 -7.60 -0.86 10.12
CA GLN A 251 -8.05 -0.02 9.01
C GLN A 251 -6.98 0.10 7.92
N LEU A 252 -5.76 0.47 8.29
CA LEU A 252 -4.62 0.62 7.38
C LEU A 252 -4.31 -0.70 6.65
N TYR A 253 -4.40 -1.83 7.35
CA TYR A 253 -4.24 -3.14 6.73
C TYR A 253 -5.35 -3.47 5.75
N MET A 254 -6.62 -3.30 6.15
CA MET A 254 -7.78 -3.61 5.33
C MET A 254 -7.85 -2.72 4.10
N ASP A 255 -7.55 -1.43 4.26
CA ASP A 255 -7.49 -0.45 3.17
C ASP A 255 -6.43 -0.85 2.15
N PHE A 256 -5.17 -0.93 2.58
CA PHE A 256 -4.07 -1.16 1.66
C PHE A 256 -4.04 -2.58 1.08
N SER A 257 -4.28 -3.61 1.90
CA SER A 257 -4.36 -4.98 1.37
C SER A 257 -5.58 -5.18 0.48
N GLY A 258 -6.69 -4.49 0.75
CA GLY A 258 -7.88 -4.48 -0.08
C GLY A 258 -7.59 -3.89 -1.47
N CYS A 259 -6.98 -2.72 -1.53
CA CYS A 259 -6.56 -2.10 -2.79
C CYS A 259 -5.54 -2.97 -3.56
N CYS A 260 -4.59 -3.59 -2.86
CA CYS A 260 -3.67 -4.54 -3.48
C CYS A 260 -4.41 -5.76 -4.06
N ASP A 261 -5.42 -6.30 -3.36
CA ASP A 261 -6.19 -7.44 -3.86
C ASP A 261 -7.02 -7.08 -5.09
N ILE A 262 -7.57 -5.87 -5.16
CA ILE A 262 -8.24 -5.36 -6.37
C ILE A 262 -7.23 -5.30 -7.52
N ALA A 263 -6.06 -4.69 -7.31
CA ALA A 263 -5.02 -4.57 -8.32
C ALA A 263 -4.49 -5.94 -8.82
N LEU A 264 -4.20 -6.85 -7.90
CA LEU A 264 -3.75 -8.21 -8.21
C LEU A 264 -4.84 -9.02 -8.93
N GLY A 265 -6.10 -8.86 -8.51
CA GLY A 265 -7.25 -9.49 -9.15
C GLY A 265 -7.45 -9.00 -10.59
N ALA A 266 -7.41 -7.67 -10.79
CA ALA A 266 -7.52 -7.04 -12.10
C ALA A 266 -6.37 -7.47 -13.04
N ALA A 267 -5.12 -7.40 -12.57
CA ALA A 267 -3.97 -7.86 -13.34
C ALA A 267 -4.09 -9.35 -13.71
N ARG A 268 -4.55 -10.19 -12.79
CA ARG A 268 -4.74 -11.62 -13.03
C ARG A 268 -5.79 -11.90 -14.11
N ILE A 269 -6.90 -11.14 -14.14
CA ILE A 269 -7.90 -11.21 -15.19
C ILE A 269 -7.26 -10.83 -16.53
N LEU A 270 -6.43 -9.78 -16.60
CA LEU A 270 -5.72 -9.36 -17.80
C LEU A 270 -4.58 -10.30 -18.23
N GLY A 271 -4.28 -11.32 -17.42
CA GLY A 271 -3.25 -12.33 -17.75
C GLY A 271 -1.90 -12.11 -17.10
N TYR A 272 -1.78 -11.16 -16.16
CA TYR A 272 -0.55 -10.85 -15.43
C TYR A 272 -0.60 -11.35 -13.99
N ASP A 273 0.51 -11.90 -13.50
CA ASP A 273 0.72 -12.23 -12.09
C ASP A 273 1.67 -11.20 -11.48
N LEU A 274 1.19 -10.51 -10.46
CA LEU A 274 1.94 -9.47 -9.73
C LEU A 274 2.46 -10.03 -8.41
N ILE A 275 3.39 -9.27 -7.77
CA ILE A 275 3.98 -9.59 -6.47
C ILE A 275 2.93 -9.44 -5.37
N GLU A 276 2.87 -10.40 -4.44
CA GLU A 276 2.06 -10.27 -3.23
C GLU A 276 2.65 -9.21 -2.30
N ASN A 277 1.79 -8.33 -1.77
CA ASN A 277 2.21 -7.24 -0.89
C ASN A 277 2.04 -7.56 0.60
N PHE A 278 1.18 -8.51 0.93
CA PHE A 278 0.88 -8.89 2.31
C PHE A 278 0.85 -10.40 2.51
N GLN A 279 1.34 -10.87 3.67
CA GLN A 279 1.36 -12.27 4.05
C GLN A 279 1.12 -12.42 5.56
N SER A 280 -0.14 -12.28 6.02
CA SER A 280 -0.55 -12.36 7.43
C SER A 280 0.39 -11.60 8.38
N PRO A 281 0.53 -10.27 8.25
CA PRO A 281 1.53 -9.51 9.00
C PRO A 281 1.30 -9.53 10.51
N PHE A 282 0.05 -9.57 10.97
CA PHE A 282 -0.28 -9.59 12.40
C PHE A 282 0.05 -10.92 13.10
N GLU A 283 0.41 -11.95 12.35
CA GLU A 283 0.95 -13.21 12.89
C GLU A 283 2.48 -13.20 13.04
N ALA A 284 3.13 -12.09 12.77
CA ALA A 284 4.57 -11.96 12.88
C ALA A 284 5.01 -12.06 14.35
N ARG A 285 6.05 -12.86 14.59
CA ARG A 285 6.58 -13.12 15.94
C ARG A 285 7.71 -12.18 16.33
N THR A 286 8.18 -11.36 15.41
CA THR A 286 9.21 -10.35 15.64
C THR A 286 8.93 -9.12 14.77
N PHE A 287 9.38 -7.96 15.22
CA PHE A 287 9.20 -6.72 14.50
C PHE A 287 9.83 -6.74 13.08
N ASN A 288 10.98 -7.41 12.93
CA ASN A 288 11.59 -7.61 11.62
C ASN A 288 10.84 -8.63 10.73
N ASP A 289 10.18 -9.64 11.32
CA ASP A 289 9.32 -10.57 10.58
C ASP A 289 8.05 -9.86 10.11
N PHE A 290 7.52 -8.92 10.89
CA PHE A 290 6.38 -8.10 10.51
C PHE A 290 6.66 -7.36 9.19
N TRP A 291 7.78 -6.67 9.05
CA TRP A 291 8.15 -5.93 7.84
C TRP A 291 8.48 -6.82 6.64
N ARG A 292 8.75 -8.10 6.84
CA ARG A 292 8.86 -9.08 5.74
C ARG A 292 7.51 -9.50 5.18
N ARG A 293 6.43 -9.28 5.94
CA ARG A 293 5.05 -9.65 5.63
C ARG A 293 4.16 -8.47 5.28
N TRP A 294 4.60 -7.26 5.62
CA TRP A 294 3.94 -5.98 5.38
C TRP A 294 4.60 -5.24 4.24
N HIS A 295 3.79 -4.81 3.24
CA HIS A 295 4.24 -4.03 2.09
C HIS A 295 5.50 -4.62 1.44
N ILE A 296 5.44 -5.90 1.08
CA ILE A 296 6.58 -6.74 0.67
C ILE A 296 7.33 -6.14 -0.53
N SER A 297 6.59 -5.58 -1.51
CA SER A 297 7.20 -4.99 -2.71
C SER A 297 8.09 -3.78 -2.37
N MET A 298 7.61 -2.89 -1.49
CA MET A 298 8.36 -1.72 -1.03
C MET A 298 9.53 -2.15 -0.12
N THR A 299 9.27 -2.98 0.88
CA THR A 299 10.29 -3.47 1.83
C THR A 299 11.42 -4.18 1.08
N SER A 300 11.08 -5.00 0.07
CA SER A 300 12.10 -5.63 -0.78
C SER A 300 12.82 -4.61 -1.66
N TRP A 301 12.14 -3.54 -2.12
CA TRP A 301 12.77 -2.47 -2.89
C TRP A 301 13.87 -1.77 -2.07
N PHE A 302 13.54 -1.30 -0.87
CA PHE A 302 14.51 -0.65 0.01
C PHE A 302 15.64 -1.59 0.42
N ARG A 303 15.35 -2.88 0.68
CA ARG A 303 16.38 -3.88 0.96
C ARG A 303 17.36 -4.04 -0.22
N ASP A 304 16.85 -4.19 -1.45
CA ASP A 304 17.65 -4.55 -2.62
C ASP A 304 18.46 -3.38 -3.19
N TYR A 305 17.94 -2.15 -3.04
CA TYR A 305 18.53 -0.95 -3.65
C TYR A 305 19.13 0.03 -2.65
N VAL A 306 18.68 0.06 -1.40
CA VAL A 306 19.25 0.92 -0.36
C VAL A 306 20.12 0.09 0.60
N TYR A 307 19.52 -0.87 1.31
CA TYR A 307 20.23 -1.62 2.35
C TYR A 307 21.47 -2.35 1.83
N PHE A 308 21.34 -3.12 0.75
CA PHE A 308 22.50 -3.81 0.17
C PHE A 308 23.53 -2.88 -0.46
N SER A 309 23.12 -1.70 -0.93
CA SER A 309 24.05 -0.70 -1.47
C SER A 309 24.87 -0.02 -0.37
N LEU A 310 24.37 0.01 0.87
CA LEU A 310 25.08 0.49 2.07
C LEU A 310 25.98 -0.58 2.71
N GLY A 311 26.06 -1.79 2.11
CA GLY A 311 26.86 -2.92 2.62
C GLY A 311 26.02 -4.00 3.33
N GLY A 312 24.75 -3.80 3.56
CA GLY A 312 23.82 -4.76 4.17
C GLY A 312 24.23 -5.15 5.59
N SER A 313 24.26 -6.46 5.88
CA SER A 313 24.73 -7.03 7.15
C SER A 313 26.20 -7.46 7.14
N ARG A 314 26.89 -7.31 5.99
CA ARG A 314 28.31 -7.72 5.84
C ARG A 314 29.25 -6.55 6.16
N CYS A 315 29.02 -5.88 7.30
CA CYS A 315 29.79 -4.72 7.78
C CYS A 315 29.88 -4.78 9.31
N ALA A 316 30.58 -3.82 9.91
CA ALA A 316 30.68 -3.72 11.37
C ALA A 316 29.26 -3.63 12.00
N PRO A 317 29.03 -4.19 13.21
CA PRO A 317 27.69 -4.27 13.82
C PRO A 317 26.97 -2.91 13.92
N TRP A 318 27.69 -1.85 14.33
CA TRP A 318 27.11 -0.50 14.43
C TRP A 318 26.61 0.01 13.07
N ARG A 319 27.35 -0.25 11.99
CA ARG A 319 26.98 0.14 10.63
C ARG A 319 25.79 -0.67 10.13
N HIS A 320 25.69 -1.95 10.50
CA HIS A 320 24.52 -2.77 10.21
C HIS A 320 23.24 -2.15 10.83
N TYR A 321 23.30 -1.74 12.09
CA TYR A 321 22.17 -1.10 12.76
C TYR A 321 21.83 0.25 12.11
N LEU A 322 22.83 1.05 11.79
CA LEU A 322 22.65 2.32 11.08
C LEU A 322 22.00 2.10 9.69
N ASN A 323 22.43 1.07 8.93
CA ASN A 323 21.82 0.74 7.63
C ASN A 323 20.33 0.42 7.77
N ILE A 324 19.91 -0.26 8.85
CA ILE A 324 18.49 -0.52 9.13
C ILE A 324 17.76 0.79 9.37
N VAL A 325 18.29 1.67 10.21
CA VAL A 325 17.66 2.96 10.52
C VAL A 325 17.54 3.81 9.26
N ILE A 326 18.58 3.92 8.44
CA ILE A 326 18.55 4.68 7.17
C ILE A 326 17.44 4.16 6.25
N VAL A 327 17.27 2.85 6.13
CA VAL A 327 16.22 2.24 5.30
C VAL A 327 14.84 2.67 5.76
N PHE A 328 14.58 2.66 7.08
CA PHE A 328 13.27 3.07 7.60
C PHE A 328 13.05 4.58 7.53
N VAL A 329 14.10 5.40 7.71
CA VAL A 329 14.03 6.86 7.48
C VAL A 329 13.70 7.16 6.02
N CYS A 330 14.33 6.49 5.07
CA CYS A 330 13.98 6.60 3.64
C CYS A 330 12.54 6.14 3.36
N SER A 331 12.08 5.09 4.06
CA SER A 331 10.70 4.63 3.97
C SER A 331 9.72 5.67 4.53
N GLY A 332 10.05 6.32 5.64
CA GLY A 332 9.24 7.41 6.20
C GLY A 332 9.11 8.57 5.23
N LEU A 333 10.21 9.04 4.67
CA LEU A 333 10.19 10.06 3.62
C LEU A 333 9.34 9.63 2.41
N TRP A 334 9.42 8.38 2.00
CA TRP A 334 8.63 7.89 0.88
C TRP A 334 7.11 7.99 1.12
N HIS A 335 6.64 7.80 2.36
CA HIS A 335 5.23 7.87 2.71
C HIS A 335 4.63 9.28 2.57
N GLY A 336 5.33 10.33 2.98
CA GLY A 336 4.77 11.67 2.92
C GLY A 336 5.82 12.78 3.15
N ALA A 337 5.46 14.00 2.73
CA ALA A 337 6.25 15.21 2.92
C ALA A 337 5.85 15.90 4.24
N ASP A 338 5.98 15.20 5.35
CA ASP A 338 5.71 15.69 6.68
C ASP A 338 6.76 15.13 7.67
N TRP A 339 7.19 15.96 8.62
CA TRP A 339 8.16 15.57 9.63
C TRP A 339 7.69 14.40 10.51
N ARG A 340 6.40 14.22 10.66
CA ARG A 340 5.79 13.11 11.40
C ARG A 340 6.07 11.77 10.72
N TYR A 341 6.09 11.71 9.38
CA TYR A 341 6.51 10.48 8.65
C TYR A 341 8.00 10.20 8.80
N LEU A 342 8.85 11.24 8.83
CA LEU A 342 10.28 11.09 9.09
C LEU A 342 10.51 10.54 10.51
N ALA A 343 9.82 11.11 11.50
CA ALA A 343 9.85 10.65 12.90
C ALA A 343 9.35 9.20 13.02
N TRP A 344 8.26 8.85 12.31
CA TRP A 344 7.77 7.47 12.22
C TRP A 344 8.86 6.52 11.67
N GLY A 345 9.52 6.90 10.58
CA GLY A 345 10.59 6.11 9.99
C GLY A 345 11.77 5.94 10.94
N LEU A 346 12.21 7.01 11.60
CA LEU A 346 13.30 6.97 12.58
C LEU A 346 12.95 6.06 13.76
N PHE A 347 11.78 6.24 14.37
CA PHE A 347 11.33 5.45 15.51
C PHE A 347 11.19 3.96 15.15
N THR A 348 10.58 3.66 14.01
CA THR A 348 10.44 2.30 13.49
C THR A 348 11.81 1.67 13.21
N GLY A 349 12.73 2.42 12.61
CA GLY A 349 14.09 1.98 12.33
C GLY A 349 14.89 1.68 13.59
N LEU A 350 14.78 2.52 14.62
CA LEU A 350 15.41 2.29 15.93
C LEU A 350 14.87 1.03 16.61
N LEU A 351 13.55 0.82 16.61
CA LEU A 351 12.94 -0.41 17.14
C LEU A 351 13.38 -1.66 16.37
N ALA A 352 13.46 -1.58 15.05
CA ALA A 352 13.93 -2.69 14.22
C ALA A 352 15.42 -3.02 14.49
N ALA A 353 16.28 -2.01 14.58
CA ALA A 353 17.69 -2.16 14.91
C ALA A 353 17.88 -2.72 16.34
N PHE A 354 17.16 -2.18 17.32
CA PHE A 354 17.15 -2.69 18.69
C PHE A 354 16.67 -4.15 18.76
N GLY A 355 15.67 -4.51 17.96
CA GLY A 355 15.20 -5.88 17.82
C GLY A 355 16.28 -6.85 17.33
N VAL A 356 17.17 -6.41 16.42
CA VAL A 356 18.32 -7.21 15.94
C VAL A 356 19.41 -7.26 17.00
N MET A 357 19.75 -6.12 17.59
CA MET A 357 20.80 -5.98 18.62
C MET A 357 20.54 -6.89 19.83
N THR A 358 19.30 -6.91 20.32
CA THR A 358 18.92 -7.65 21.53
C THR A 358 18.51 -9.11 21.27
N ALA A 359 18.52 -9.59 20.02
CA ALA A 359 18.00 -10.91 19.66
C ALA A 359 18.67 -12.07 20.43
N LYS A 360 20.00 -12.02 20.59
CA LYS A 360 20.75 -13.03 21.35
C LYS A 360 20.41 -13.01 22.84
N LEU A 361 20.35 -11.82 23.44
CA LEU A 361 20.00 -11.63 24.85
C LEU A 361 18.58 -12.11 25.13
N ARG A 362 17.62 -11.71 24.32
CA ARG A 362 16.20 -12.17 24.43
C ARG A 362 16.07 -13.68 24.34
N LYS A 363 16.84 -14.32 23.42
CA LYS A 363 16.84 -15.78 23.31
C LYS A 363 17.33 -16.42 24.62
N LYS A 364 18.38 -15.87 25.25
CA LYS A 364 18.93 -16.34 26.53
C LYS A 364 17.90 -16.17 27.67
N ILE A 365 17.31 -14.98 27.82
CA ILE A 365 16.32 -14.69 28.85
C ILE A 365 15.08 -15.60 28.70
N ASN A 366 14.60 -15.76 27.46
CA ASN A 366 13.40 -16.57 27.16
C ASN A 366 13.60 -18.07 27.47
N CYS A 367 14.83 -18.59 27.51
CA CYS A 367 15.08 -19.97 27.94
C CYS A 367 14.75 -20.21 29.43
N TYR A 368 14.86 -19.17 30.26
CA TYR A 368 14.56 -19.29 31.69
C TYR A 368 13.09 -19.03 32.04
N ASN A 369 12.30 -18.50 31.11
CA ASN A 369 10.89 -18.23 31.35
C ASN A 369 10.05 -19.51 31.19
N PRO A 370 9.42 -20.04 32.27
CA PRO A 370 8.65 -21.28 32.21
C PRO A 370 7.44 -21.19 31.28
N LEU A 371 6.81 -19.99 31.17
CA LEU A 371 5.66 -19.77 30.28
C LEU A 371 6.04 -19.92 28.79
N TYR A 372 7.30 -19.63 28.43
CA TYR A 372 7.80 -19.82 27.06
C TYR A 372 7.99 -21.29 26.69
N ARG A 373 7.95 -22.23 27.64
CA ARG A 373 7.88 -23.68 27.36
C ARG A 373 6.52 -24.07 26.78
N MET A 374 5.46 -23.32 27.09
CA MET A 374 4.14 -23.49 26.48
C MET A 374 4.16 -22.85 25.09
N GLY A 375 4.22 -23.68 24.04
CA GLY A 375 4.40 -23.22 22.66
C GLY A 375 3.35 -22.20 22.20
N TRP A 376 2.07 -22.38 22.60
CA TRP A 376 0.98 -21.45 22.25
C TRP A 376 1.16 -20.09 22.95
N PHE A 377 1.52 -20.06 24.23
CA PHE A 377 1.73 -18.84 24.99
C PHE A 377 2.88 -18.01 24.42
N LYS A 378 4.00 -18.69 24.09
CA LYS A 378 5.15 -18.06 23.42
C LYS A 378 4.72 -17.38 22.11
N VAL A 379 3.96 -18.07 21.27
CA VAL A 379 3.50 -17.51 19.98
C VAL A 379 2.57 -16.33 20.21
N PHE A 380 1.57 -16.48 21.09
CA PHE A 380 0.63 -15.43 21.42
C PHE A 380 1.36 -14.17 21.92
N TRP A 381 2.26 -14.31 22.89
CA TRP A 381 3.01 -13.20 23.46
C TRP A 381 3.89 -12.49 22.44
N GLN A 382 4.57 -13.24 21.58
CA GLN A 382 5.40 -12.70 20.52
C GLN A 382 4.59 -11.90 19.49
N CYS A 383 3.44 -12.42 19.09
CA CYS A 383 2.53 -11.71 18.18
C CYS A 383 1.96 -10.46 18.84
N LEU A 384 1.47 -10.57 20.08
CA LEU A 384 0.91 -9.44 20.84
C LEU A 384 1.94 -8.30 20.97
N PHE A 385 3.15 -8.62 21.43
CA PHE A 385 4.21 -7.63 21.63
C PHE A 385 4.65 -7.00 20.29
N THR A 386 4.74 -7.78 19.22
CA THR A 386 5.09 -7.28 17.87
C THR A 386 4.04 -6.29 17.36
N ASN A 387 2.76 -6.63 17.52
CA ASN A 387 1.66 -5.77 17.08
C ASN A 387 1.53 -4.51 17.98
N ALA A 388 1.76 -4.63 19.28
CA ALA A 388 1.81 -3.48 20.17
C ALA A 388 2.90 -2.48 19.77
N LEU A 389 4.12 -2.96 19.46
CA LEU A 389 5.19 -2.10 18.92
C LEU A 389 4.79 -1.44 17.60
N PHE A 390 4.11 -2.18 16.71
CA PHE A 390 3.62 -1.61 15.47
C PHE A 390 2.59 -0.51 15.73
N CYS A 391 1.59 -0.75 16.59
CA CYS A 391 0.60 0.25 16.97
C CYS A 391 1.26 1.51 17.58
N LEU A 392 2.28 1.34 18.44
CA LEU A 392 3.02 2.48 18.98
C LEU A 392 3.67 3.31 17.86
N THR A 393 4.29 2.69 16.86
CA THR A 393 4.86 3.45 15.75
C THR A 393 3.78 4.16 14.93
N LEU A 394 2.59 3.57 14.80
CA LEU A 394 1.49 4.12 14.01
C LEU A 394 0.91 5.41 14.58
N VAL A 395 1.15 5.76 15.84
CA VAL A 395 0.73 7.05 16.40
C VAL A 395 1.31 8.22 15.59
N PHE A 396 2.60 8.19 15.24
CA PHE A 396 3.20 9.21 14.35
C PHE A 396 2.53 9.23 12.97
N PHE A 397 2.24 8.06 12.44
CA PHE A 397 1.63 7.93 11.11
C PHE A 397 0.19 8.46 11.10
N ALA A 398 -0.61 8.08 12.09
CA ALA A 398 -1.98 8.57 12.26
C ALA A 398 -1.99 10.09 12.51
N SER A 399 -1.06 10.59 13.34
CA SER A 399 -0.94 12.03 13.59
C SER A 399 -0.63 12.84 12.33
N ALA A 400 0.12 12.27 11.38
CA ALA A 400 0.35 12.92 10.09
C ALA A 400 -0.93 12.97 9.24
N ILE A 401 -1.76 11.92 9.28
CA ILE A 401 -3.03 11.84 8.52
C ILE A 401 -4.09 12.79 9.12
N TYR A 402 -4.26 12.75 10.42
CA TYR A 402 -5.32 13.50 11.11
C TYR A 402 -4.86 14.87 11.62
N ASN A 403 -3.66 15.29 11.22
CA ASN A 403 -3.05 16.58 11.59
C ASN A 403 -3.04 16.86 13.09
N THR A 404 -2.64 15.88 13.89
CA THR A 404 -2.56 15.96 15.35
C THR A 404 -1.10 15.97 15.82
N ASP A 405 -0.87 16.36 17.08
CA ASP A 405 0.44 16.25 17.72
C ASP A 405 0.65 14.81 18.26
N PRO A 406 1.63 14.05 17.77
CA PRO A 406 1.89 12.70 18.23
C PRO A 406 2.28 12.62 19.71
N PHE A 407 2.92 13.67 20.26
CA PHE A 407 3.30 13.69 21.67
C PHE A 407 2.10 13.93 22.57
N ALA A 408 1.14 14.75 22.13
CA ALA A 408 -0.13 14.89 22.82
C ALA A 408 -0.91 13.58 22.85
N VAL A 409 -0.94 12.83 21.70
CA VAL A 409 -1.56 11.50 21.65
C VAL A 409 -0.89 10.55 22.63
N TYR A 410 0.46 10.48 22.71
CA TYR A 410 1.15 9.61 23.66
C TYR A 410 0.87 10.01 25.12
N GLY A 411 0.78 11.32 25.43
CA GLY A 411 0.40 11.80 26.74
C GLY A 411 -1.00 11.37 27.14
N SER A 412 -1.96 11.52 26.23
CA SER A 412 -3.37 11.17 26.45
C SER A 412 -3.61 9.66 26.53
N LEU A 413 -2.78 8.82 25.89
CA LEU A 413 -2.85 7.36 26.03
C LEU A 413 -2.71 6.89 27.49
N LEU A 414 -2.08 7.66 28.35
CA LEU A 414 -1.84 7.31 29.76
C LEU A 414 -2.90 7.88 30.72
N GLN A 415 -3.86 8.68 30.23
CA GLN A 415 -4.84 9.39 31.02
C GLN A 415 -6.22 8.74 30.97
N GLY A 416 -7.07 9.00 31.96
CA GLY A 416 -8.49 8.61 31.93
C GLY A 416 -8.75 7.11 32.05
N TRP A 417 -7.91 6.37 32.74
CA TRP A 417 -8.07 4.93 32.98
C TRP A 417 -8.94 4.60 34.18
N ASP A 418 -9.40 5.63 34.94
CA ASP A 418 -10.11 5.47 36.22
C ASP A 418 -11.58 5.03 36.04
N GLY A 419 -12.08 5.03 34.79
CA GLY A 419 -13.47 4.70 34.51
C GLY A 419 -13.69 4.07 33.11
N LEU A 420 -13.51 2.76 32.99
CA LEU A 420 -13.79 2.04 31.73
C LEU A 420 -15.26 2.17 31.28
N ALA A 421 -16.21 2.28 32.23
CA ALA A 421 -17.61 2.52 31.92
C ALA A 421 -17.84 3.91 31.30
N GLY A 422 -17.14 4.94 31.78
CA GLY A 422 -17.17 6.28 31.18
C GLY A 422 -16.56 6.30 29.79
N SER A 423 -15.45 5.58 29.58
CA SER A 423 -14.84 5.42 28.25
C SER A 423 -15.78 4.73 27.26
N TRP A 424 -16.52 3.70 27.70
CA TRP A 424 -17.52 3.04 26.88
C TRP A 424 -18.68 3.97 26.54
N ALA A 425 -19.17 4.75 27.49
CA ALA A 425 -20.22 5.75 27.26
C ALA A 425 -19.78 6.81 26.23
N GLN A 426 -18.52 7.28 26.30
CA GLN A 426 -17.98 8.19 25.27
C GLN A 426 -18.02 7.58 23.87
N VAL A 427 -17.55 6.34 23.70
CA VAL A 427 -17.56 5.64 22.41
C VAL A 427 -18.98 5.43 21.90
N SER A 428 -19.89 4.97 22.74
CA SER A 428 -21.28 4.75 22.36
C SER A 428 -21.96 6.06 21.93
N ASN A 429 -21.75 7.13 22.68
CA ASN A 429 -22.28 8.45 22.31
C ASN A 429 -21.71 8.97 20.98
N LEU A 430 -20.40 8.78 20.74
CA LEU A 430 -19.76 9.14 19.46
C LEU A 430 -20.39 8.36 18.28
N ILE A 431 -20.59 7.05 18.44
CA ILE A 431 -21.22 6.22 17.42
C ILE A 431 -22.66 6.69 17.15
N TYR A 432 -23.44 6.94 18.21
CA TYR A 432 -24.82 7.41 18.06
C TYR A 432 -24.92 8.83 17.49
N SER A 433 -24.07 9.76 17.94
CA SER A 433 -24.10 11.15 17.47
C SER A 433 -23.61 11.31 16.02
N SER A 434 -22.77 10.40 15.56
CA SER A 434 -22.24 10.39 14.19
C SER A 434 -23.18 9.74 13.16
N GLY A 435 -24.36 9.25 13.60
CA GLY A 435 -25.32 8.58 12.71
C GLY A 435 -24.89 7.20 12.21
N ILE A 436 -23.89 6.59 12.85
CA ILE A 436 -23.43 5.23 12.51
C ILE A 436 -24.51 4.22 12.90
N ASP A 437 -24.88 3.33 11.96
CA ASP A 437 -25.81 2.21 12.24
C ASP A 437 -25.26 1.35 13.40
N GLY A 438 -26.04 1.17 14.44
CA GLY A 438 -25.66 0.38 15.63
C GLY A 438 -25.33 -1.10 15.32
N ARG A 439 -25.65 -1.61 14.13
CA ARG A 439 -25.27 -2.95 13.65
C ARG A 439 -23.85 -3.00 13.10
N LEU A 440 -23.31 -1.87 12.68
CA LEU A 440 -22.03 -1.78 12.01
C LEU A 440 -20.85 -2.35 12.85
N PRO A 441 -20.74 -2.08 14.17
CA PRO A 441 -19.66 -2.67 14.99
C PRO A 441 -19.64 -4.20 14.95
N VAL A 442 -20.80 -4.85 14.94
CA VAL A 442 -20.92 -6.32 14.86
C VAL A 442 -20.45 -6.82 13.50
N VAL A 443 -20.88 -6.13 12.42
CA VAL A 443 -20.46 -6.45 11.04
C VAL A 443 -18.95 -6.30 10.88
N LEU A 444 -18.37 -5.24 11.44
CA LEU A 444 -16.93 -4.99 11.40
C LEU A 444 -16.12 -6.04 12.16
N LEU A 445 -16.55 -6.39 13.39
CA LEU A 445 -15.89 -7.43 14.19
C LEU A 445 -15.94 -8.78 13.47
N PHE A 446 -17.12 -9.15 12.95
CA PHE A 446 -17.29 -10.39 12.20
C PHE A 446 -16.48 -10.38 10.90
N GLY A 447 -16.50 -9.28 10.14
CA GLY A 447 -15.72 -9.11 8.92
C GLY A 447 -14.21 -9.23 9.17
N CYS A 448 -13.69 -8.56 10.20
CA CYS A 448 -12.30 -8.69 10.62
C CYS A 448 -11.96 -10.14 10.99
N PHE A 449 -12.79 -10.80 11.78
CA PHE A 449 -12.60 -12.20 12.14
C PHE A 449 -12.51 -13.11 10.90
N VAL A 450 -13.46 -12.96 9.96
CA VAL A 450 -13.47 -13.73 8.71
C VAL A 450 -12.20 -13.48 7.88
N VAL A 451 -11.76 -12.22 7.75
CA VAL A 451 -10.55 -11.90 7.00
C VAL A 451 -9.31 -12.52 7.66
N PHE A 452 -9.12 -12.33 8.95
CA PHE A 452 -7.95 -12.88 9.65
C PHE A 452 -7.95 -14.42 9.68
N ALA A 453 -9.10 -15.06 9.84
CA ALA A 453 -9.23 -16.53 9.78
C ALA A 453 -8.93 -17.07 8.38
N ALA A 454 -9.42 -16.40 7.35
CA ALA A 454 -9.20 -16.80 5.95
C ALA A 454 -7.75 -16.63 5.51
N GLU A 455 -7.11 -15.55 5.94
CA GLU A 455 -5.71 -15.24 5.61
C GLU A 455 -4.69 -15.91 6.55
N HIS A 456 -5.16 -16.66 7.55
CA HIS A 456 -4.29 -17.33 8.52
C HIS A 456 -3.17 -18.14 7.85
N LYS A 457 -1.93 -17.98 8.34
CA LYS A 457 -0.69 -18.60 7.82
C LYS A 457 -0.40 -18.28 6.34
N GLY A 458 -0.81 -17.11 5.86
CA GLY A 458 -0.58 -16.69 4.48
C GLY A 458 -1.35 -17.53 3.45
N ARG A 459 -2.50 -18.10 3.82
CA ARG A 459 -3.34 -18.88 2.91
C ARG A 459 -3.86 -17.99 1.78
N SER A 460 -3.88 -18.53 0.58
CA SER A 460 -4.60 -17.89 -0.53
C SER A 460 -6.09 -18.07 -0.31
N VAL A 461 -6.79 -17.00 0.03
CA VAL A 461 -8.25 -17.00 0.27
C VAL A 461 -9.00 -17.56 -0.94
N ALA A 462 -8.59 -17.19 -2.16
CA ALA A 462 -9.16 -17.72 -3.38
C ALA A 462 -9.00 -19.25 -3.51
N ARG A 463 -7.89 -19.82 -3.03
CA ARG A 463 -7.68 -21.27 -3.02
C ARG A 463 -8.52 -21.93 -1.94
N TRP A 464 -8.56 -21.33 -0.75
CA TRP A 464 -9.35 -21.85 0.37
C TRP A 464 -10.84 -21.91 0.03
N ILE A 465 -11.43 -20.85 -0.54
CA ILE A 465 -12.85 -20.84 -0.91
C ILE A 465 -13.17 -21.88 -2.01
N ARG A 466 -12.28 -22.06 -2.99
CA ARG A 466 -12.50 -23.07 -4.04
C ARG A 466 -12.53 -24.50 -3.50
N GLN A 467 -11.89 -24.74 -2.37
CA GLN A 467 -11.88 -26.06 -1.70
C GLN A 467 -13.13 -26.29 -0.85
N GLN A 468 -13.95 -25.24 -0.62
CA GLN A 468 -15.19 -25.40 0.14
C GLN A 468 -16.27 -26.09 -0.69
N VAL A 469 -17.19 -26.76 0.02
CA VAL A 469 -18.39 -27.36 -0.56
C VAL A 469 -19.22 -26.30 -1.29
N TRP A 470 -19.91 -26.71 -2.35
CA TRP A 470 -20.65 -25.80 -3.22
C TRP A 470 -21.58 -24.80 -2.50
N PRO A 471 -22.44 -25.21 -1.52
CA PRO A 471 -23.31 -24.26 -0.85
C PRO A 471 -22.53 -23.17 -0.08
N LEU A 472 -21.51 -23.55 0.71
CA LEU A 472 -20.70 -22.62 1.48
C LEU A 472 -19.96 -21.62 0.59
N ARG A 473 -19.44 -22.10 -0.54
CA ARG A 473 -18.76 -21.25 -1.52
C ARG A 473 -19.67 -20.15 -2.07
N TRP A 474 -20.89 -20.50 -2.46
CA TRP A 474 -21.84 -19.51 -2.98
C TRP A 474 -22.38 -18.60 -1.89
N THR A 475 -22.61 -19.10 -0.68
CA THR A 475 -22.98 -18.28 0.48
C THR A 475 -21.93 -17.21 0.75
N LEU A 476 -20.63 -17.54 0.66
CA LEU A 476 -19.54 -16.59 0.83
C LEU A 476 -19.53 -15.54 -0.29
N TYR A 477 -19.75 -15.92 -1.54
CA TYR A 477 -19.82 -14.98 -2.65
C TYR A 477 -20.98 -13.99 -2.52
N TYR A 478 -22.18 -14.51 -2.29
CA TYR A 478 -23.37 -13.66 -2.11
C TYR A 478 -23.30 -12.86 -0.81
N GLY A 479 -22.77 -13.43 0.26
CA GLY A 479 -22.56 -12.72 1.52
C GLY A 479 -21.64 -11.52 1.37
N MET A 480 -20.53 -11.65 0.65
CA MET A 480 -19.63 -10.51 0.36
C MET A 480 -20.30 -9.47 -0.53
N ALA A 481 -21.00 -9.90 -1.58
CA ALA A 481 -21.73 -8.97 -2.46
C ALA A 481 -22.82 -8.21 -1.68
N ALA A 482 -23.59 -8.91 -0.84
CA ALA A 482 -24.59 -8.29 0.03
C ALA A 482 -23.95 -7.34 1.05
N ALA A 483 -22.81 -7.73 1.67
CA ALA A 483 -22.09 -6.86 2.58
C ALA A 483 -21.65 -5.56 1.90
N ILE A 484 -21.16 -5.62 0.66
CA ILE A 484 -20.83 -4.42 -0.12
C ILE A 484 -22.09 -3.59 -0.39
N LEU A 485 -23.19 -4.20 -0.83
CA LEU A 485 -24.42 -3.47 -1.17
C LEU A 485 -25.04 -2.75 0.03
N PHE A 486 -24.99 -3.35 1.23
CA PHE A 486 -25.67 -2.82 2.42
C PHE A 486 -24.78 -2.02 3.36
N PHE A 487 -23.46 -2.27 3.36
CA PHE A 487 -22.54 -1.69 4.36
C PHE A 487 -21.34 -0.98 3.75
N ALA A 488 -21.21 -0.91 2.41
CA ALA A 488 -20.13 -0.14 1.82
C ALA A 488 -20.32 1.36 2.04
N ALA A 489 -19.27 2.03 2.45
CA ALA A 489 -19.20 3.48 2.50
C ALA A 489 -18.95 4.03 1.08
N PHE A 490 -20.00 4.25 0.30
CA PHE A 490 -19.88 4.81 -1.04
C PHE A 490 -19.55 6.31 -0.97
N GLY A 491 -18.61 6.76 -1.80
CA GLY A 491 -18.30 8.19 -1.97
C GLY A 491 -17.44 8.83 -0.87
N GLN A 492 -16.96 8.08 0.12
CA GLN A 492 -16.38 8.69 1.32
C GLN A 492 -14.85 8.65 1.47
N SER A 493 -14.09 7.88 0.74
CA SER A 493 -12.66 7.90 1.03
C SER A 493 -11.75 7.76 -0.17
N ALA A 494 -10.99 8.83 -0.42
CA ALA A 494 -9.69 8.65 -1.03
C ALA A 494 -8.89 7.64 -0.21
N PHE A 495 -8.17 6.75 -0.87
CA PHE A 495 -7.20 5.85 -0.25
C PHE A 495 -6.25 6.66 0.66
N ILE A 496 -5.95 6.15 1.86
CA ILE A 496 -5.10 6.84 2.84
C ILE A 496 -3.79 7.34 2.20
N TYR A 497 -3.20 6.58 1.28
CA TYR A 497 -1.97 6.97 0.57
C TYR A 497 -2.19 7.84 -0.68
N GLN A 498 -3.42 8.17 -1.08
CA GLN A 498 -3.69 9.14 -2.17
C GLN A 498 -3.71 10.58 -1.68
N GLN A 499 -3.75 10.78 -0.38
CA GLN A 499 -3.78 12.11 0.23
C GLN A 499 -2.38 12.77 0.31
N TYR A 500 -1.33 12.09 -0.19
CA TYR A 500 0.07 12.51 -0.05
C TYR A 500 0.84 12.53 -1.36
#